data_ffad4346f27b93d11343f79a44c2b53a
#
_entry.id   ffad4346f27b93d11343f79a44c2b53a
#
_cell.length_a   1.000
_cell.length_b   1.000
_cell.length_c   1.000
_cell.angle_alpha   90.00
_cell.angle_beta   90.00
_cell.angle_gamma   90.00
#
_symmetry.space_group_name_H-M   'P 1'
#
loop_
_entity.id
_entity.type
_entity.pdbx_description
1 polymer ?
#
loop_
_entity_poly.entity_id
_entity_poly.type
_entity_poly.pdbx_seq_one_letter_code
_entity_poly.pdbx_strand_id
1 'polypeptide(L)' 'MIFYVVLYDTDTGGSTVKQFKNEADASKVFQEESVNNTKASIQVNLLSAENFEELKKSWGRFFMGKREIHLEPLQ' A
#
# COMPACT_ATOMS: atom_id res chain seq x y z
N MET A 1 15.66 -1.26 -3.53
CA MET A 1 14.48 -1.40 -2.66
C MET A 1 13.38 -0.47 -3.15
N ILE A 2 12.15 -0.93 -3.10
CA ILE A 2 10.97 -0.16 -3.51
C ILE A 2 10.17 0.20 -2.27
N PHE A 3 9.60 1.39 -2.25
CA PHE A 3 8.75 1.86 -1.15
C PHE A 3 7.30 1.84 -1.60
N TYR A 4 6.43 1.37 -0.72
CA TYR A 4 5.01 1.13 -1.05
C TYR A 4 4.11 1.87 -0.09
N VAL A 5 3.11 2.55 -0.63
CA VAL A 5 2.01 3.09 0.16
C VAL A 5 0.80 2.20 -0.13
N VAL A 6 0.35 1.48 0.89
CA VAL A 6 -0.75 0.52 0.76
C VAL A 6 -1.99 1.06 1.47
N LEU A 7 -3.05 1.22 0.70
CA LEU A 7 -4.36 1.60 1.23
C LEU A 7 -5.21 0.33 1.26
N TYR A 8 -5.52 -0.14 2.45
CA TYR A 8 -6.28 -1.36 2.66
C TYR A 8 -7.68 -1.02 3.16
N ASP A 9 -8.70 -1.49 2.43
CA ASP A 9 -10.11 -1.31 2.83
C ASP A 9 -10.58 -2.54 3.60
N THR A 10 -10.82 -2.38 4.90
CA THR A 10 -11.24 -3.48 5.75
C THR A 10 -12.68 -3.95 5.46
N ASP A 11 -13.50 -3.09 4.85
CA ASP A 11 -14.88 -3.45 4.50
C ASP A 11 -14.93 -4.38 3.30
N THR A 12 -14.13 -4.10 2.27
CA THR A 12 -14.12 -4.88 1.04
C THR A 12 -12.98 -5.90 0.99
N GLY A 13 -11.92 -5.65 1.75
CA GLY A 13 -10.70 -6.42 1.69
C GLY A 13 -9.82 -6.07 0.51
N GLY A 14 -10.20 -5.07 -0.28
CA GLY A 14 -9.41 -4.63 -1.42
C GLY A 14 -8.23 -3.77 -1.00
N SER A 15 -7.20 -3.71 -1.84
CA SER A 15 -6.00 -2.94 -1.58
C SER A 15 -5.62 -2.10 -2.81
N THR A 16 -5.13 -0.88 -2.56
CA THR A 16 -4.50 -0.07 -3.58
C THR A 16 -3.04 0.08 -3.18
N VAL A 17 -2.13 -0.25 -4.08
CA VAL A 17 -0.69 -0.24 -3.82
C VAL A 17 -0.03 0.78 -4.74
N LYS A 18 0.61 1.78 -4.15
CA LYS A 18 1.38 2.80 -4.87
C LYS A 18 2.85 2.52 -4.66
N GLN A 19 3.64 2.54 -5.73
CA GLN A 19 5.06 2.18 -5.70
C GLN A 19 5.95 3.38 -5.95
N PHE A 20 7.05 3.48 -5.21
CA PHE A 20 7.99 4.60 -5.32
C PHE A 20 9.43 4.09 -5.23
N LYS A 21 10.31 4.66 -6.04
CA LYS A 21 11.74 4.38 -5.96
C LYS A 21 12.41 5.13 -4.81
N ASN A 22 11.80 6.24 -4.40
CA ASN A 22 12.36 7.18 -3.43
C ASN A 22 11.52 7.22 -2.17
N GLU A 23 12.15 7.03 -1.02
CA GLU A 23 11.46 7.04 0.27
C GLU A 23 10.75 8.37 0.54
N ALA A 24 11.38 9.49 0.19
CA ALA A 24 10.80 10.81 0.44
C ALA A 24 9.48 10.98 -0.30
N ASP A 25 9.39 10.51 -1.55
CA ASP A 25 8.17 10.58 -2.34
C ASP A 25 7.08 9.69 -1.74
N ALA A 26 7.45 8.47 -1.32
CA ALA A 26 6.53 7.55 -0.69
C ALA A 26 6.00 8.11 0.63
N SER A 27 6.88 8.68 1.43
CA SER A 27 6.53 9.28 2.73
C SER A 27 5.55 10.45 2.55
N LYS A 28 5.78 11.28 1.53
CA LYS A 28 4.89 12.40 1.22
C LYS A 28 3.49 11.91 0.87
N VAL A 29 3.40 10.91 -0.01
CA VAL A 29 2.11 10.33 -0.42
C VAL A 29 1.44 9.64 0.76
N PHE A 30 2.22 8.94 1.60
CA PHE A 30 1.69 8.32 2.80
C PHE A 30 1.01 9.35 3.71
N GLN A 31 1.65 10.49 3.92
CA GLN A 31 1.08 11.56 4.75
C GLN A 31 -0.18 12.15 4.12
N GLU A 32 -0.15 12.42 2.81
CA GLU A 32 -1.30 12.93 2.08
C GLU A 32 -2.50 11.99 2.17
N GLU A 33 -2.27 10.69 1.95
CA GLU A 33 -3.33 9.69 2.01
C GLU A 33 -3.87 9.52 3.44
N SER A 34 -3.00 9.61 4.44
CA SER A 34 -3.42 9.51 5.84
C SER A 34 -4.34 10.66 6.24
N VAL A 35 -4.08 11.85 5.70
CA VAL A 35 -4.93 13.02 5.96
C VAL A 35 -6.24 12.94 5.18
N ASN A 36 -6.19 12.50 3.93
CA ASN A 36 -7.34 12.47 3.04
C ASN A 36 -8.31 11.31 3.32
N ASN A 37 -7.80 10.20 3.83
CA ASN A 37 -8.62 9.02 4.13
C ASN A 37 -9.00 9.00 5.61
N THR A 38 -10.09 9.70 5.94
CA THR A 38 -10.59 9.79 7.31
C THR A 38 -11.54 8.65 7.68
N LYS A 39 -11.89 7.81 6.70
CA LYS A 39 -12.80 6.69 6.92
C LYS A 39 -12.09 5.60 7.74
N ALA A 40 -12.72 5.14 8.81
CA ALA A 40 -12.11 4.19 9.73
C ALA A 40 -11.79 2.83 9.08
N SER A 41 -12.50 2.48 8.01
CA SER A 41 -12.28 1.22 7.28
C SER A 41 -11.02 1.24 6.39
N ILE A 42 -10.43 2.40 6.13
CA ILE A 42 -9.25 2.52 5.29
C ILE A 42 -8.00 2.60 6.17
N GLN A 43 -7.09 1.66 5.98
CA GLN A 43 -5.79 1.65 6.66
C GLN A 43 -4.71 2.05 5.65
N VAL A 44 -3.90 3.04 6.01
CA VAL A 44 -2.81 3.52 5.16
C VAL A 44 -1.49 3.07 5.79
N ASN A 45 -0.64 2.41 5.02
CA ASN A 45 0.62 1.88 5.50
C ASN A 45 1.76 2.24 4.56
N LEU A 46 2.93 2.55 5.14
CA LEU A 46 4.16 2.78 4.39
C LEU A 46 5.08 1.59 4.64
N LEU A 47 5.38 0.85 3.57
CA LEU A 47 6.15 -0.38 3.64
C LEU A 47 7.29 -0.34 2.64
N SER A 48 8.27 -1.24 2.79
CA SER A 48 9.36 -1.36 1.84
C SER A 48 9.69 -2.83 1.60
N ALA A 49 10.13 -3.13 0.38
CA ALA A 49 10.57 -4.47 -0.01
C ALA A 49 11.41 -4.38 -1.27
N GLU A 50 12.12 -5.45 -1.60
CA GLU A 50 12.93 -5.51 -2.81
C GLU A 50 12.05 -5.42 -4.06
N ASN A 51 10.88 -6.06 -4.03
CA ASN A 51 9.91 -6.05 -5.11
C ASN A 51 8.54 -6.42 -4.53
N PHE A 52 7.51 -6.40 -5.39
CA PHE A 52 6.14 -6.66 -4.96
C PHE A 52 5.94 -8.10 -4.45
N GLU A 53 6.64 -9.07 -5.04
CA GLU A 53 6.55 -10.45 -4.58
C GLU A 53 7.05 -10.61 -3.14
N GLU A 54 8.15 -9.94 -2.81
CA GLU A 54 8.68 -9.94 -1.45
C GLU A 54 7.73 -9.19 -0.50
N LEU A 55 7.11 -8.12 -0.97
CA LEU A 55 6.12 -7.39 -0.18
C LEU A 55 4.96 -8.30 0.20
N LYS A 56 4.44 -9.08 -0.75
CA LYS A 56 3.34 -10.00 -0.50
C LYS A 56 3.69 -11.07 0.52
N LYS A 57 4.93 -11.54 0.52
CA LYS A 57 5.40 -12.53 1.50
C LYS A 57 5.46 -11.95 2.90
N SER A 58 5.98 -10.73 3.03
CA SER A 58 6.15 -10.07 4.33
C SER A 58 4.83 -9.56 4.90
N TRP A 59 3.93 -9.11 4.03
CA TRP A 59 2.68 -8.45 4.43
C TRP A 59 1.46 -9.14 3.83
N GLY A 60 1.48 -10.47 3.84
CA GLY A 60 0.45 -11.31 3.23
C GLY A 60 -0.96 -11.00 3.67
N ARG A 61 -1.14 -10.49 4.90
CA ARG A 61 -2.48 -10.18 5.42
C ARG A 61 -3.24 -9.15 4.58
N PHE A 62 -2.53 -8.29 3.84
CA PHE A 62 -3.16 -7.30 2.96
C PHE A 62 -3.51 -7.88 1.59
N PHE A 63 -2.98 -9.05 1.26
CA PHE A 63 -3.06 -9.62 -0.08
C PHE A 63 -3.59 -11.05 -0.09
N MET A 64 -4.12 -11.54 1.03
CA MET A 64 -4.62 -12.91 1.14
C MET A 64 -5.97 -13.08 0.45
N GLY A 65 -6.19 -14.27 -0.10
CA GLY A 65 -7.46 -14.65 -0.67
C GLY A 65 -7.68 -14.08 -2.06
N LYS A 66 -8.95 -14.03 -2.48
CA LYS A 66 -9.37 -13.60 -3.82
C LYS A 66 -9.73 -12.11 -3.84
N ARG A 67 -9.07 -11.32 -3.03
CA ARG A 67 -9.38 -9.91 -2.90
C ARG A 67 -8.70 -9.11 -4.00
N GLU A 68 -9.34 -8.03 -4.39
CA GLU A 68 -8.84 -7.18 -5.46
C GLU A 68 -7.64 -6.38 -4.98
N ILE A 69 -6.56 -6.41 -5.78
CA ILE A 69 -5.37 -5.61 -5.53
C ILE A 69 -5.17 -4.71 -6.74
N HIS A 70 -5.20 -3.41 -6.50
CA HIS A 70 -4.93 -2.42 -7.55
C HIS A 70 -3.49 -1.94 -7.38
N LEU A 71 -2.59 -2.45 -8.23
CA LEU A 71 -1.18 -2.08 -8.21
C LEU A 71 -0.95 -0.97 -9.23
N GLU A 72 -0.59 0.21 -8.73
CA GLU A 72 -0.30 1.35 -9.59
C GLU A 72 1.12 1.29 -10.13
N PRO A 73 1.40 1.92 -11.28
CA PRO A 73 2.75 1.93 -11.85
C PRO A 73 3.77 2.56 -10.91
N LEU A 74 5.03 2.13 -11.05
CA LEU A 74 6.14 2.67 -10.26
C LEU A 74 6.35 4.16 -10.55
N GLN A 75 6.42 4.92 -9.50
CA GLN A 75 6.65 6.37 -9.57
C GLN A 75 8.14 6.70 -9.48
#